data_ec0b4311ad0fcdf94245f047486c9f29
#
_entry.id   ec0b4311ad0fcdf94245f047486c9f29
#
_cell.length_a   1.000
_cell.length_b   1.000
_cell.length_c   1.000
_cell.angle_alpha   90.00
_cell.angle_beta   90.00
_cell.angle_gamma   90.00
#
_symmetry.space_group_name_H-M   'P 1'
#
loop_
_entity.id
_entity.type
_entity.pdbx_description
1 polymer ?
#
loop_
_entity_poly.entity_id
_entity_poly.type
_entity_poly.pdbx_seq_one_letter_code
_entity_poly.pdbx_strand_id
1 'polypeptide(L)'
;MGWKVANVPLFPDINPPREIFIIDQLKVYGLIIEPEALVRVRRERLKYLGLPDHADYADRQKIESEIKWCRAFYRKHPQWPVVDVSGKAIEETAAKIMQLHQARIDARERAVWQKAEHRRQWGERFK
;
A
#
# COMPACT_ATOMS: atom_id res chain seq x y z
N MET A 1 6.68 17.88 3.32
CA MET A 1 7.13 17.75 1.93
C MET A 1 6.04 17.95 0.87
N GLY A 2 4.95 18.60 1.16
CA GLY A 2 3.96 18.99 0.16
C GLY A 2 3.14 17.89 -0.51
N TRP A 3 3.38 16.62 -0.19
CA TRP A 3 2.57 15.51 -0.71
C TRP A 3 1.31 15.34 0.12
N LYS A 4 0.16 15.27 -0.54
CA LYS A 4 -1.10 14.94 0.14
C LYS A 4 -1.19 13.42 0.26
N VAL A 5 -1.10 12.92 1.48
CA VAL A 5 -1.10 11.48 1.78
C VAL A 5 -2.15 11.17 2.83
N ALA A 6 -2.87 10.08 2.62
CA ALA A 6 -3.80 9.55 3.61
C ALA A 6 -3.40 8.12 3.96
N ASN A 7 -3.47 7.78 5.23
CA ASN A 7 -3.32 6.42 5.71
C ASN A 7 -4.70 5.82 5.98
N VAL A 8 -4.96 4.67 5.39
CA VAL A 8 -6.24 3.96 5.56
C VAL A 8 -5.97 2.65 6.29
N PRO A 9 -6.29 2.56 7.59
CA PRO A 9 -6.15 1.31 8.31
C PRO A 9 -7.12 0.26 7.79
N LEU A 10 -6.64 -0.98 7.65
CA LEU A 10 -7.45 -2.11 7.21
C LEU A 10 -7.77 -3.02 8.40
N PHE A 11 -9.05 -3.36 8.53
CA PHE A 11 -9.54 -4.26 9.57
C PHE A 11 -10.43 -5.34 8.94
N PRO A 12 -10.32 -6.61 9.40
CA PRO A 12 -11.13 -7.70 8.84
C PRO A 12 -12.64 -7.49 8.91
N ASP A 13 -13.11 -6.79 9.95
CA ASP A 13 -14.55 -6.62 10.21
C ASP A 13 -15.11 -5.29 9.73
N ILE A 14 -14.29 -4.46 9.11
CA ILE A 14 -14.68 -3.12 8.68
C ILE A 14 -14.36 -2.95 7.20
N ASN A 15 -15.36 -2.55 6.42
CA ASN A 15 -15.14 -2.25 5.01
C ASN A 15 -14.24 -1.01 4.87
N PRO A 16 -13.23 -1.05 3.97
CA PRO A 16 -12.45 0.14 3.69
C PRO A 16 -13.32 1.27 3.12
N PRO A 17 -12.91 2.53 3.27
CA PRO A 17 -13.62 3.64 2.66
C PRO A 17 -13.75 3.44 1.14
N ARG A 18 -14.92 3.77 0.62
CA ARG A 18 -15.23 3.62 -0.81
C ARG A 18 -14.26 4.42 -1.69
N GLU A 19 -13.81 5.55 -1.19
CA GLU A 19 -12.91 6.47 -1.89
C GLU A 19 -11.61 5.82 -2.33
N ILE A 20 -11.12 4.82 -1.61
CA ILE A 20 -9.89 4.09 -1.96
C ILE A 20 -10.01 3.38 -3.32
N PHE A 21 -11.23 2.99 -3.71
CA PHE A 21 -11.48 2.30 -4.97
C PHE A 21 -11.82 3.25 -6.13
N ILE A 22 -12.08 4.52 -5.82
CA ILE A 22 -12.52 5.54 -6.78
C ILE A 22 -11.37 6.41 -7.26
N ILE A 23 -10.42 6.74 -6.39
CA ILE A 23 -9.28 7.58 -6.74
C ILE A 23 -8.40 6.91 -7.81
N ASP A 24 -7.52 7.67 -8.43
CA ASP A 24 -6.54 7.14 -9.37
C ASP A 24 -5.77 5.99 -8.71
N GLN A 25 -5.97 4.77 -9.21
CA GLN A 25 -5.41 3.56 -8.60
C GLN A 25 -3.88 3.52 -8.64
N LEU A 26 -3.28 4.35 -9.47
CA LEU A 26 -1.83 4.53 -9.49
C LEU A 26 -1.30 5.13 -8.18
N LYS A 27 -2.16 5.79 -7.42
CA LYS A 27 -1.82 6.46 -6.16
C LYS A 27 -2.02 5.58 -4.94
N VAL A 28 -2.48 4.34 -5.11
CA VAL A 28 -2.79 3.43 -4.00
C VAL A 28 -1.67 2.44 -3.81
N TYR A 29 -1.21 2.31 -2.57
CA TYR A 29 -0.14 1.40 -2.15
C TYR A 29 -0.60 0.62 -0.93
N GLY A 30 -0.35 -0.69 -0.93
CA GLY A 30 -0.57 -1.51 0.23
C GLY A 30 0.67 -1.54 1.12
N LEU A 31 0.46 -1.58 2.42
CA LEU A 31 1.54 -1.79 3.39
C LEU A 31 1.30 -3.11 4.10
N ILE A 32 2.34 -3.88 4.28
CA ILE A 32 2.29 -5.15 5.00
C ILE A 32 3.47 -5.24 5.97
N ILE A 33 3.28 -5.98 7.05
CA ILE A 33 4.30 -6.15 8.06
C ILE A 33 4.32 -7.63 8.50
N GLU A 34 5.49 -8.15 8.85
CA GLU A 34 5.60 -9.49 9.41
C GLU A 34 4.93 -9.55 10.79
N PRO A 35 4.24 -10.67 11.13
CA PRO A 35 3.52 -10.78 12.40
C PRO A 35 4.37 -10.48 13.63
N GLU A 36 5.57 -10.99 13.68
CA GLU A 36 6.48 -10.78 14.83
C GLU A 36 6.88 -9.32 14.98
N ALA A 37 7.12 -8.64 13.86
CA ALA A 37 7.43 -7.22 13.87
C ALA A 37 6.25 -6.41 14.39
N LEU A 38 5.03 -6.73 13.97
CA LEU A 38 3.83 -6.04 14.44
C LEU A 38 3.55 -6.30 15.92
N VAL A 39 3.78 -7.52 16.40
CA VAL A 39 3.68 -7.85 17.83
C VAL A 39 4.61 -6.93 18.64
N ARG A 40 5.86 -6.79 18.21
CA ARG A 40 6.84 -5.93 18.89
C ARG A 40 6.40 -4.47 18.90
N VAL A 41 5.99 -3.96 17.78
CA VAL A 41 5.53 -2.57 17.66
C VAL A 41 4.33 -2.30 18.57
N ARG A 42 3.35 -3.20 18.56
CA ARG A 42 2.14 -3.04 19.37
C ARG A 42 2.43 -3.20 20.87
N ARG A 43 3.33 -4.12 21.25
CA ARG A 43 3.77 -4.26 22.64
C ARG A 43 4.49 -3.02 23.15
N GLU A 44 5.39 -2.47 22.38
CA GLU A 44 6.07 -1.22 22.71
C GLU A 44 5.09 -0.07 22.90
N ARG A 45 4.09 0.01 22.02
CA ARG A 45 3.04 1.02 22.12
C ARG A 45 2.20 0.86 23.39
N LEU A 46 1.83 -0.38 23.74
CA LEU A 46 1.12 -0.67 24.99
C LEU A 46 1.95 -0.29 26.21
N LYS A 47 3.23 -0.60 26.19
CA LYS A 47 4.19 -0.26 27.25
C LYS A 47 4.28 1.26 27.43
N TYR A 48 4.40 1.98 26.34
CA TYR A 48 4.42 3.44 26.34
C TYR A 48 3.14 4.04 26.94
N LEU A 49 1.99 3.43 26.69
CA LEU A 49 0.69 3.85 27.21
C LEU A 49 0.40 3.32 28.61
N GLY A 50 1.30 2.52 29.18
CA GLY A 50 1.09 1.93 30.50
C GLY A 50 0.03 0.83 30.55
N LEU A 51 -0.27 0.18 29.41
CA LEU A 51 -1.28 -0.86 29.29
C LEU A 51 -0.65 -2.26 29.38
N PRO A 52 -1.47 -3.30 29.76
CA PRO A 52 -0.95 -4.68 29.84
C PRO A 52 -0.45 -5.23 28.50
N ASP A 53 0.66 -5.99 28.54
CA ASP A 53 1.29 -6.58 27.36
C ASP A 53 0.43 -7.63 26.65
N HIS A 54 -0.52 -8.24 27.35
CA HIS A 54 -1.35 -9.34 26.86
C HIS A 54 -2.72 -8.88 26.37
N ALA A 55 -2.89 -7.59 26.11
CA ALA A 55 -4.11 -7.09 25.50
C ALA A 55 -4.30 -7.68 24.08
N ASP A 56 -5.55 -7.92 23.68
CA ASP A 56 -5.90 -8.44 22.34
C ASP A 56 -5.20 -7.72 21.20
N TYR A 57 -4.95 -6.45 21.36
CA TYR A 57 -4.23 -5.60 20.43
C TYR A 57 -2.87 -6.17 20.01
N ALA A 58 -2.14 -6.80 20.94
CA ALA A 58 -0.82 -7.39 20.71
C ALA A 58 -0.83 -8.92 20.75
N ASP A 59 -2.00 -9.54 20.68
CA ASP A 59 -2.14 -10.99 20.64
C ASP A 59 -1.65 -11.53 19.30
N ARG A 60 -0.66 -12.42 19.36
CA ARG A 60 0.00 -12.96 18.16
C ARG A 60 -0.97 -13.66 17.21
N GLN A 61 -1.89 -14.47 17.72
CA GLN A 61 -2.86 -15.19 16.88
C GLN A 61 -3.81 -14.25 16.15
N LYS A 62 -4.27 -13.22 16.84
CA LYS A 62 -5.11 -12.19 16.22
C LYS A 62 -4.36 -11.40 15.16
N ILE A 63 -3.11 -11.05 15.45
CA ILE A 63 -2.23 -10.35 14.49
C ILE A 63 -2.00 -11.21 13.26
N GLU A 64 -1.71 -12.49 13.43
CA GLU A 64 -1.54 -13.40 12.28
C GLU A 64 -2.80 -13.48 11.43
N SER A 65 -3.97 -13.54 12.06
CA SER A 65 -5.25 -13.54 11.35
C SER A 65 -5.51 -12.23 10.59
N GLU A 66 -5.23 -11.11 11.21
CA GLU A 66 -5.35 -9.78 10.58
C GLU A 66 -4.45 -9.66 9.35
N ILE A 67 -3.19 -10.08 9.48
CA ILE A 67 -2.22 -10.02 8.37
C ILE A 67 -2.62 -10.97 7.26
N LYS A 68 -3.07 -12.17 7.58
CA LYS A 68 -3.58 -13.12 6.59
C LYS A 68 -4.76 -12.54 5.81
N TRP A 69 -5.65 -11.86 6.51
CA TRP A 69 -6.78 -11.17 5.88
C TRP A 69 -6.29 -10.05 4.96
N CYS A 70 -5.33 -9.25 5.40
CA CYS A 70 -4.76 -8.17 4.58
C CYS A 70 -4.10 -8.72 3.32
N ARG A 71 -3.35 -9.82 3.42
CA ARG A 71 -2.73 -10.47 2.25
C ARG A 71 -3.77 -10.94 1.26
N ALA A 72 -4.86 -11.55 1.74
CA ALA A 72 -5.96 -11.96 0.88
C ALA A 72 -6.66 -10.76 0.23
N PHE A 73 -6.84 -9.68 0.96
CA PHE A 73 -7.39 -8.44 0.46
C PHE A 73 -6.52 -7.86 -0.67
N TYR A 74 -5.22 -7.79 -0.48
CA TYR A 74 -4.30 -7.28 -1.50
C TYR A 74 -4.26 -8.16 -2.75
N ARG A 75 -4.42 -9.47 -2.62
CA ARG A 75 -4.51 -10.37 -3.78
C ARG A 75 -5.70 -10.09 -4.68
N LYS A 76 -6.77 -9.53 -4.13
CA LYS A 76 -7.94 -9.08 -4.91
C LYS A 76 -7.70 -7.75 -5.63
N HIS A 77 -6.63 -7.05 -5.29
CA HIS A 77 -6.26 -5.76 -5.86
C HIS A 77 -4.82 -5.79 -6.37
N PRO A 78 -4.53 -6.62 -7.39
CA PRO A 78 -3.15 -6.81 -7.86
C PRO A 78 -2.52 -5.57 -8.48
N GLN A 79 -3.31 -4.55 -8.81
CA GLN A 79 -2.83 -3.29 -9.32
C GLN A 79 -2.13 -2.42 -8.26
N TRP A 80 -2.32 -2.73 -6.98
CA TRP A 80 -1.70 -1.99 -5.89
C TRP A 80 -0.37 -2.65 -5.51
N PRO A 81 0.77 -1.93 -5.62
CA PRO A 81 2.03 -2.44 -5.09
C PRO A 81 1.96 -2.57 -3.57
N VAL A 82 2.48 -3.66 -3.05
CA VAL A 82 2.52 -3.92 -1.61
C VAL A 82 3.95 -3.79 -1.12
N VAL A 83 4.16 -2.93 -0.13
CA VAL A 83 5.47 -2.65 0.45
C VAL A 83 5.53 -3.26 1.85
N ASP A 84 6.54 -4.10 2.08
CA ASP A 84 6.82 -4.65 3.41
C ASP A 84 7.56 -3.60 4.25
N VAL A 85 6.96 -3.23 5.38
CA VAL A 85 7.51 -2.21 6.28
C VAL A 85 8.21 -2.80 7.51
N SER A 86 8.37 -4.13 7.57
CA SER A 86 8.98 -4.81 8.72
C SER A 86 10.39 -4.31 8.98
N GLY A 87 10.65 -3.81 10.19
CA GLY A 87 11.96 -3.34 10.61
C GLY A 87 12.47 -2.10 9.89
N LYS A 88 11.62 -1.43 9.11
CA LYS A 88 12.01 -0.24 8.35
C LYS A 88 11.57 1.03 9.05
N ALA A 89 12.38 2.07 8.95
CA ALA A 89 11.99 3.41 9.39
C ALA A 89 10.92 3.99 8.44
N ILE A 90 10.15 4.94 8.95
CA ILE A 90 9.11 5.63 8.16
C ILE A 90 9.71 6.27 6.92
N GLU A 91 10.90 6.86 7.04
CA GLU A 91 11.61 7.53 5.94
C GLU A 91 11.99 6.55 4.83
N GLU A 92 12.42 5.34 5.19
CA GLU A 92 12.74 4.29 4.21
C GLU A 92 11.50 3.85 3.44
N THR A 93 10.39 3.66 4.14
CA THR A 93 9.11 3.29 3.53
C THR A 93 8.62 4.40 2.59
N ALA A 94 8.68 5.65 3.04
CA ALA A 94 8.29 6.79 2.22
C ALA A 94 9.14 6.90 0.94
N ALA A 95 10.45 6.74 1.07
CA ALA A 95 11.37 6.78 -0.08
C ALA A 95 11.04 5.65 -1.08
N LYS A 96 10.75 4.45 -0.60
CA LYS A 96 10.37 3.31 -1.45
C LYS A 96 9.08 3.58 -2.21
N ILE A 97 8.06 4.10 -1.54
CA ILE A 97 6.78 4.45 -2.17
C ILE A 97 6.97 5.53 -3.23
N MET A 98 7.76 6.56 -2.93
CA MET A 98 8.06 7.63 -3.90
C MET A 98 8.75 7.09 -5.15
N GLN A 99 9.71 6.20 -5.00
CA GLN A 99 10.38 5.52 -6.12
C GLN A 99 9.38 4.74 -6.97
N LEU A 100 8.54 3.91 -6.34
CA LEU A 100 7.54 3.12 -7.02
C LEU A 100 6.53 4.01 -7.75
N HIS A 101 6.12 5.09 -7.11
CA HIS A 101 5.16 6.03 -7.68
C HIS A 101 5.72 6.72 -8.91
N GLN A 102 6.95 7.20 -8.86
CA GLN A 102 7.61 7.83 -10.00
C GLN A 102 7.73 6.84 -11.17
N ALA A 103 8.14 5.61 -10.91
CA ALA A 103 8.24 4.57 -11.94
C ALA A 103 6.89 4.25 -12.57
N ARG A 104 5.82 4.23 -11.79
CA ARG A 104 4.44 3.97 -12.28
C ARG A 104 3.94 5.12 -13.15
N ILE A 105 4.19 6.36 -12.75
CA ILE A 105 3.84 7.55 -13.54
C ILE A 105 4.58 7.53 -14.87
N ASP A 106 5.89 7.28 -14.85
CA ASP A 106 6.71 7.23 -16.05
C ASP A 106 6.24 6.13 -17.01
N ALA A 107 5.89 4.96 -16.48
CA ALA A 107 5.36 3.87 -17.28
C ALA A 107 4.02 4.22 -17.94
N ARG A 108 3.13 4.91 -17.21
CA ARG A 108 1.84 5.38 -17.73
C ARG A 108 2.05 6.41 -18.85
N GLU A 109 2.93 7.36 -18.66
CA GLU A 109 3.25 8.38 -19.67
C GLU A 109 3.84 7.76 -20.92
N ARG A 110 4.77 6.81 -20.79
CA ARG A 110 5.33 6.08 -21.93
C ARG A 110 4.27 5.31 -22.70
N ALA A 111 3.34 4.66 -22.02
CA ALA A 111 2.26 3.93 -22.64
C ALA A 111 1.32 4.84 -23.46
N VAL A 112 1.01 6.02 -22.93
CA VAL A 112 0.21 7.05 -23.64
C VAL A 112 0.95 7.53 -24.88
N TRP A 113 2.23 7.79 -24.76
CA TRP A 113 3.06 8.28 -25.87
C TRP A 113 3.16 7.23 -26.98
N GLN A 114 3.40 5.98 -26.64
CA GLN A 114 3.45 4.86 -27.59
C GLN A 114 2.13 4.70 -28.36
N LYS A 115 1.01 4.81 -27.68
CA LYS A 115 -0.31 4.77 -28.33
C LYS A 115 -0.52 5.93 -29.29
N ALA A 116 -0.09 7.13 -28.92
CA ALA A 116 -0.19 8.30 -29.79
C ALA A 116 0.68 8.16 -31.04
N GLU A 117 1.90 7.66 -30.87
CA GLU A 117 2.82 7.38 -31.97
C GLU A 117 2.26 6.33 -32.92
N HIS A 118 1.75 5.24 -32.39
CA HIS A 118 1.13 4.18 -33.17
C HIS A 118 -0.05 4.71 -34.01
N ARG A 119 -0.92 5.52 -33.40
CA ARG A 119 -2.04 6.15 -34.11
C ARG A 119 -1.59 7.06 -35.25
N ARG A 120 -0.51 7.80 -35.03
CA ARG A 120 0.09 8.66 -36.06
C ARG A 120 0.58 7.85 -37.26
N GLN A 121 1.35 6.80 -37.01
CA GLN A 121 1.87 5.91 -38.05
C GLN A 121 0.73 5.26 -38.87
N TRP A 122 -0.33 4.81 -38.20
CA TRP A 122 -1.51 4.26 -38.88
C TRP A 122 -2.26 5.30 -39.67
N GLY A 123 -2.41 6.50 -39.16
CA GLY A 123 -3.06 7.60 -39.87
C GLY A 123 -2.33 8.01 -41.17
N GLU A 124 -1.01 8.02 -41.15
CA GLU A 124 -0.19 8.29 -42.33
C GLU A 124 -0.29 7.18 -43.37
N ARG A 125 -0.44 5.90 -42.93
CA ARG A 125 -0.51 4.74 -43.81
C ARG A 125 -1.79 4.72 -44.66
N PHE A 126 -2.87 5.34 -44.19
CA PHE A 126 -4.18 5.36 -44.86
C PHE A 126 -4.58 6.71 -45.43
N LYS A 127 -3.67 7.64 -45.50
CA LYS A 127 -3.91 8.93 -46.18
C LYS A 127 -3.88 8.80 -47.69
#